data_3f82b4dae577f9c9e7fe83b26e8704d9
#
_entry.id   3f82b4dae577f9c9e7fe83b26e8704d9
#
_cell.length_a   1.000
_cell.length_b   1.000
_cell.length_c   1.000
_cell.angle_alpha   90.00
_cell.angle_beta   90.00
_cell.angle_gamma   90.00
#
_symmetry.space_group_name_H-M   'P 1'
#
loop_
_entity.id
_entity.type
_entity.pdbx_description
1 polymer ?
#
loop_
_entity_poly.entity_id
_entity_poly.type
_entity_poly.pdbx_seq_one_letter_code
_entity_poly.pdbx_strand_id
1 'polypeptide(L)'
;MTLDKKNALDIQRPKLIVMPFQARDGQPFDGIGLGLHFFFGNLLGVHAGLMECWFGWRVKKIFPEPMLLTAYCRGNNLFPDIRALGSREKVRFWLEGTYCRKGDKIFLDLVLHDTKEESASKICLSLGLSDGLLAGRNEFFDWLETCGIPFVGIEKALWPEQISGRGLAFLGRGLETLYLNYIQGRDNKETSADTDLIDLSWFDRSVEASTASYLAQDLRGWGLYKNGETVLAKKAFASALELNPEGIGALSGMMWCALGVHDRAGALHYAQLKAGCRGEDLEKARTFVDKKFEAPS
;
A
#
# COMPACT_ATOMS: atom_id res chain seq x y z
N MET A 1 4.45 -8.96 -27.75
CA MET A 1 5.87 -9.20 -27.45
C MET A 1 5.93 -9.79 -26.04
N THR A 2 5.91 -11.10 -25.94
CA THR A 2 5.98 -11.82 -24.64
C THR A 2 7.43 -11.76 -24.19
N LEU A 3 7.73 -10.85 -23.28
CA LEU A 3 9.00 -10.86 -22.54
C LEU A 3 9.10 -12.22 -21.83
N ASP A 4 10.22 -12.88 -22.06
CA ASP A 4 10.53 -14.18 -21.50
C ASP A 4 10.55 -14.07 -19.96
N LYS A 5 9.39 -14.33 -19.33
CA LYS A 5 9.18 -14.24 -17.87
C LYS A 5 10.11 -15.19 -17.08
N LYS A 6 10.78 -16.11 -17.77
CA LYS A 6 11.69 -17.08 -17.15
C LYS A 6 13.03 -16.49 -16.72
N ASN A 7 13.52 -15.44 -17.37
CA ASN A 7 14.80 -14.80 -17.04
C ASN A 7 14.69 -13.68 -16.00
N ALA A 8 13.46 -13.25 -15.64
CA ALA A 8 13.24 -12.22 -14.61
C ALA A 8 13.20 -12.80 -13.17
N LEU A 9 13.20 -14.11 -13.01
CA LEU A 9 12.96 -14.81 -11.75
C LEU A 9 14.17 -14.84 -10.78
N ASP A 10 15.37 -14.50 -11.24
CA ASP A 10 16.58 -14.52 -10.40
C ASP A 10 17.08 -13.15 -9.93
N ILE A 11 16.45 -12.07 -10.37
CA ILE A 11 16.79 -10.73 -9.86
C ILE A 11 16.03 -10.54 -8.55
N GLN A 12 16.71 -10.71 -7.44
CA GLN A 12 16.18 -10.37 -6.12
C GLN A 12 15.82 -8.87 -6.12
N ARG A 13 14.54 -8.57 -6.32
CA ARG A 13 14.05 -7.18 -6.35
C ARG A 13 14.42 -6.49 -5.03
N PRO A 14 15.09 -5.34 -5.05
CA PRO A 14 15.44 -4.64 -3.82
C PRO A 14 14.17 -4.22 -3.08
N LYS A 15 14.20 -4.33 -1.77
CA LYS A 15 13.11 -3.90 -0.90
C LYS A 15 13.15 -2.40 -0.71
N LEU A 16 11.95 -1.77 -0.75
CA LEU A 16 11.75 -0.36 -0.47
C LEU A 16 10.67 -0.18 0.59
N ILE A 17 10.90 0.74 1.52
CA ILE A 17 9.90 1.24 2.47
C ILE A 17 9.42 2.60 2.01
N VAL A 18 8.12 2.80 1.99
CA VAL A 18 7.52 4.14 1.89
C VAL A 18 7.11 4.57 3.28
N MET A 19 7.60 5.73 3.72
CA MET A 19 7.21 6.33 5.00
C MET A 19 5.90 7.09 4.87
N PRO A 20 5.11 7.23 5.94
CA PRO A 20 4.01 8.19 5.96
C PRO A 20 4.50 9.61 5.70
N PHE A 21 3.79 10.35 4.86
CA PHE A 21 4.18 11.71 4.50
C PHE A 21 3.73 12.70 5.57
N GLN A 22 4.57 13.67 5.89
CA GLN A 22 4.31 14.67 6.92
C GLN A 22 3.88 16.01 6.30
N ALA A 23 2.87 16.65 6.91
CA ALA A 23 2.53 18.02 6.55
C ALA A 23 3.65 18.96 6.98
N ARG A 24 4.03 19.91 6.11
CA ARG A 24 4.95 20.98 6.47
C ARG A 24 4.27 21.97 7.42
N ASP A 25 5.07 22.61 8.23
CA ASP A 25 4.65 23.74 9.06
C ASP A 25 3.51 23.45 10.03
N GLY A 26 3.41 22.23 10.51
CA GLY A 26 2.42 21.85 11.51
C GLY A 26 0.97 21.99 11.04
N GLN A 27 0.72 21.88 9.71
CA GLN A 27 -0.64 21.89 9.19
C GLN A 27 -1.49 20.79 9.83
N PRO A 28 -2.78 21.05 10.06
CA PRO A 28 -3.67 20.03 10.61
C PRO A 28 -3.68 18.76 9.73
N PHE A 29 -3.78 17.62 10.36
CA PHE A 29 -3.93 16.35 9.63
C PHE A 29 -5.20 16.39 8.76
N ASP A 30 -5.04 16.20 7.46
CA ASP A 30 -6.13 16.21 6.48
C ASP A 30 -6.32 14.87 5.75
N GLY A 31 -5.61 13.83 6.14
CA GLY A 31 -5.62 12.51 5.52
C GLY A 31 -4.73 12.37 4.28
N ILE A 32 -4.23 13.48 3.74
CA ILE A 32 -3.42 13.46 2.50
C ILE A 32 -2.11 12.70 2.71
N GLY A 33 -1.42 12.95 3.82
CA GLY A 33 -0.10 12.32 4.06
C GLY A 33 -0.16 10.80 4.14
N LEU A 34 -1.20 10.25 4.78
CA LEU A 34 -1.40 8.80 4.85
C LEU A 34 -1.89 8.24 3.51
N GLY A 35 -2.75 8.99 2.81
CA GLY A 35 -3.16 8.65 1.44
C GLY A 35 -1.97 8.59 0.49
N LEU A 36 -1.06 9.57 0.54
CA LEU A 36 0.17 9.60 -0.25
C LEU A 36 1.08 8.40 0.05
N HIS A 37 1.21 8.00 1.31
CA HIS A 37 1.95 6.80 1.69
C HIS A 37 1.47 5.56 0.92
N PHE A 38 0.16 5.32 0.90
CA PHE A 38 -0.42 4.20 0.18
C PHE A 38 -0.36 4.37 -1.33
N PHE A 39 -0.56 5.60 -1.82
CA PHE A 39 -0.46 5.92 -3.25
C PHE A 39 0.94 5.62 -3.79
N PHE A 40 2.00 6.15 -3.16
CA PHE A 40 3.37 5.89 -3.60
C PHE A 40 3.79 4.44 -3.37
N GLY A 41 3.35 3.80 -2.30
CA GLY A 41 3.63 2.39 -2.06
C GLY A 41 3.02 1.49 -3.13
N ASN A 42 1.76 1.72 -3.50
CA ASN A 42 1.11 0.99 -4.59
C ASN A 42 1.82 1.24 -5.92
N LEU A 43 2.13 2.49 -6.21
CA LEU A 43 2.83 2.93 -7.39
C LEU A 43 4.18 2.23 -7.57
N LEU A 44 5.01 2.27 -6.55
CA LEU A 44 6.34 1.70 -6.57
C LEU A 44 6.31 0.16 -6.64
N GLY A 45 5.33 -0.47 -6.00
CA GLY A 45 5.17 -1.92 -6.03
C GLY A 45 4.78 -2.47 -7.40
N VAL A 46 4.02 -1.69 -8.17
CA VAL A 46 3.54 -2.13 -9.49
C VAL A 46 4.50 -1.73 -10.62
N HIS A 47 5.08 -0.54 -10.53
CA HIS A 47 5.77 0.09 -11.67
C HIS A 47 7.29 0.16 -11.57
N ALA A 48 7.85 0.08 -10.39
CA ALA A 48 9.30 0.06 -10.23
C ALA A 48 9.73 -1.34 -9.84
N GLY A 49 10.67 -1.97 -10.46
CA GLY A 49 11.16 -3.31 -10.12
C GLY A 49 11.60 -3.50 -8.65
N LEU A 50 10.80 -3.01 -7.73
CA LEU A 50 10.98 -2.96 -6.29
C LEU A 50 9.98 -3.91 -5.60
N MET A 51 10.38 -4.43 -4.47
CA MET A 51 9.46 -5.05 -3.53
C MET A 51 9.12 -4.02 -2.46
N GLU A 52 7.92 -3.44 -2.55
CA GLU A 52 7.44 -2.53 -1.51
C GLU A 52 7.25 -3.27 -0.18
N CYS A 53 7.64 -2.63 0.89
CA CYS A 53 7.43 -3.12 2.24
C CYS A 53 6.43 -2.18 2.94
N TRP A 54 5.18 -2.60 3.01
CA TRP A 54 4.10 -1.90 3.72
C TRP A 54 4.21 -2.18 5.21
N PHE A 55 4.81 -1.29 5.97
CA PHE A 55 5.07 -1.54 7.39
C PHE A 55 3.85 -1.36 8.30
N GLY A 56 2.79 -0.73 7.84
CA GLY A 56 1.59 -0.53 8.65
C GLY A 56 0.86 -1.82 9.05
N TRP A 57 0.75 -2.76 8.13
CA TRP A 57 -0.12 -3.93 8.27
C TRP A 57 0.58 -5.24 8.64
N ARG A 58 1.87 -5.38 8.32
CA ARG A 58 2.59 -6.66 8.37
C ARG A 58 3.51 -6.82 9.56
N VAL A 59 3.55 -5.88 10.45
CA VAL A 59 4.64 -5.72 11.41
C VAL A 59 4.61 -6.62 12.63
N LYS A 60 3.68 -7.56 12.76
CA LYS A 60 3.66 -8.50 13.90
C LYS A 60 4.95 -9.29 14.12
N LYS A 61 5.82 -9.44 13.10
CA LYS A 61 7.05 -10.23 13.21
C LYS A 61 8.33 -9.40 13.33
N ILE A 62 8.30 -8.13 12.94
CA ILE A 62 9.49 -7.30 12.80
C ILE A 62 9.60 -6.27 13.92
N PHE A 63 8.48 -5.65 14.26
CA PHE A 63 8.35 -4.73 15.38
C PHE A 63 7.28 -5.22 16.32
N PRO A 64 7.47 -5.10 17.64
CA PRO A 64 6.43 -5.42 18.62
C PRO A 64 5.19 -4.54 18.42
N GLU A 65 5.34 -3.38 17.74
CA GLU A 65 4.26 -2.46 17.44
C GLU A 65 4.33 -1.97 15.99
N PRO A 66 3.21 -1.59 15.36
CA PRO A 66 3.18 -0.92 14.07
C PRO A 66 3.67 0.54 14.23
N MET A 67 4.94 0.71 14.59
CA MET A 67 5.50 1.95 15.12
C MET A 67 5.38 3.13 14.16
N LEU A 68 5.55 2.91 12.85
CA LEU A 68 5.57 4.00 11.88
C LEU A 68 4.21 4.69 11.72
N LEU A 69 3.16 3.92 11.50
CA LEU A 69 1.81 4.48 11.37
C LEU A 69 1.29 4.95 12.73
N THR A 70 1.61 4.25 13.82
CA THR A 70 1.25 4.69 15.17
C THR A 70 1.90 6.02 15.51
N ALA A 71 3.19 6.19 15.20
CA ALA A 71 3.88 7.45 15.40
C ALA A 71 3.26 8.58 14.57
N TYR A 72 2.91 8.31 13.32
CA TYR A 72 2.22 9.24 12.44
C TYR A 72 0.85 9.67 13.00
N CYS A 73 -0.01 8.72 13.35
CA CYS A 73 -1.36 9.01 13.86
C CYS A 73 -1.35 9.70 15.23
N ARG A 74 -0.32 9.49 16.05
CA ARG A 74 -0.14 10.14 17.36
C ARG A 74 0.62 11.46 17.29
N GLY A 75 1.06 11.89 16.11
CA GLY A 75 1.89 13.09 15.94
C GLY A 75 3.29 12.97 16.54
N ASN A 76 3.74 11.76 16.83
CA ASN A 76 5.08 11.51 17.37
C ASN A 76 6.09 11.40 16.22
N ASN A 77 7.12 12.26 16.23
CA ASN A 77 8.22 12.25 15.26
C ASN A 77 9.28 11.15 15.55
N LEU A 78 8.90 10.11 16.25
CA LEU A 78 9.79 8.98 16.54
C LEU A 78 9.88 8.08 15.30
N PHE A 79 10.72 8.47 14.36
CA PHE A 79 11.16 7.53 13.33
C PHE A 79 12.04 6.48 14.01
N PRO A 80 11.73 5.18 13.88
CA PRO A 80 12.65 4.15 14.32
C PRO A 80 13.99 4.34 13.62
N ASP A 81 15.05 3.84 14.21
CA ASP A 81 16.35 3.81 13.55
C ASP A 81 16.23 2.99 12.23
N ILE A 82 16.00 3.72 11.15
CA ILE A 82 15.76 3.17 9.82
C ILE A 82 16.98 2.37 9.34
N ARG A 83 18.19 2.72 9.78
CA ARG A 83 19.41 1.97 9.43
C ARG A 83 19.41 0.60 10.09
N ALA A 84 19.08 0.53 11.38
CA ALA A 84 18.94 -0.75 12.07
C ALA A 84 17.85 -1.61 11.45
N LEU A 85 16.75 -0.98 11.03
CA LEU A 85 15.67 -1.62 10.29
C LEU A 85 16.15 -2.12 8.93
N GLY A 86 16.81 -1.28 8.16
CA GLY A 86 17.32 -1.61 6.83
C GLY A 86 18.25 -2.82 6.88
N SER A 87 19.18 -2.87 7.83
CA SER A 87 20.11 -3.98 8.00
C SER A 87 19.40 -5.28 8.37
N ARG A 88 18.44 -5.24 9.30
CA ARG A 88 17.72 -6.42 9.78
C ARG A 88 16.81 -7.02 8.71
N GLU A 89 16.11 -6.19 7.94
CA GLU A 89 15.12 -6.60 6.96
C GLU A 89 15.65 -6.65 5.53
N LYS A 90 16.94 -6.35 5.34
CA LYS A 90 17.58 -6.25 4.02
C LYS A 90 16.81 -5.26 3.10
N VAL A 91 16.37 -4.15 3.68
CA VAL A 91 15.76 -3.07 2.93
C VAL A 91 16.85 -2.18 2.37
N ARG A 92 16.87 -2.01 1.05
CA ARG A 92 17.86 -1.15 0.39
C ARG A 92 17.42 0.30 0.35
N PHE A 93 16.16 0.55 0.03
CA PHE A 93 15.66 1.90 -0.18
C PHE A 93 14.58 2.26 0.84
N TRP A 94 14.53 3.53 1.24
CA TRP A 94 13.33 4.10 1.84
C TRP A 94 13.03 5.46 1.27
N LEU A 95 11.73 5.69 1.05
CA LEU A 95 11.18 6.95 0.57
C LEU A 95 10.48 7.65 1.73
N GLU A 96 10.92 8.85 2.05
CA GLU A 96 10.23 9.75 2.95
C GLU A 96 9.79 11.02 2.21
N GLY A 97 8.81 11.73 2.77
CA GLY A 97 8.34 12.94 2.14
C GLY A 97 7.61 13.87 3.08
N THR A 98 7.68 15.14 2.75
CA THR A 98 6.83 16.17 3.34
C THR A 98 5.95 16.79 2.28
N TYR A 99 4.78 17.26 2.67
CA TYR A 99 3.86 17.93 1.75
C TYR A 99 3.32 19.23 2.29
N CYS A 100 2.95 20.13 1.39
CA CYS A 100 2.06 21.23 1.71
C CYS A 100 1.00 21.37 0.61
N ARG A 101 -0.21 21.75 1.02
CA ARG A 101 -1.31 22.02 0.11
C ARG A 101 -1.44 23.51 -0.11
N LYS A 102 -1.49 23.95 -1.39
CA LYS A 102 -1.77 25.34 -1.77
C LYS A 102 -2.81 25.35 -2.88
N GLY A 103 -4.03 25.74 -2.56
CA GLY A 103 -5.14 25.71 -3.50
C GLY A 103 -5.42 24.29 -4.01
N ASP A 104 -5.37 24.11 -5.31
CA ASP A 104 -5.61 22.84 -6.03
C ASP A 104 -4.32 22.04 -6.29
N LYS A 105 -3.26 22.30 -5.54
CA LYS A 105 -1.98 21.58 -5.70
C LYS A 105 -1.43 21.09 -4.39
N ILE A 106 -0.79 19.93 -4.45
CA ILE A 106 0.08 19.39 -3.40
C ILE A 106 1.52 19.53 -3.87
N PHE A 107 2.33 20.20 -3.07
CA PHE A 107 3.77 20.27 -3.26
C PHE A 107 4.44 19.25 -2.35
N LEU A 108 5.25 18.40 -2.93
CA LEU A 108 5.95 17.32 -2.25
C LEU A 108 7.45 17.55 -2.29
N ASP A 109 8.11 17.39 -1.15
CA ASP A 109 9.55 17.18 -1.10
C ASP A 109 9.78 15.72 -0.76
N LEU A 110 10.37 14.99 -1.66
CA LEU A 110 10.67 13.57 -1.52
C LEU A 110 12.16 13.36 -1.32
N VAL A 111 12.51 12.42 -0.47
CA VAL A 111 13.89 11.98 -0.24
C VAL A 111 13.92 10.46 -0.35
N LEU A 112 14.69 9.96 -1.30
CA LEU A 112 15.00 8.54 -1.41
C LEU A 112 16.39 8.29 -0.84
N HIS A 113 16.45 7.41 0.13
CA HIS A 113 17.70 6.97 0.74
C HIS A 113 18.08 5.59 0.19
N ASP A 114 19.34 5.41 -0.20
CA ASP A 114 19.94 4.11 -0.53
C ASP A 114 20.87 3.70 0.63
N THR A 115 20.48 2.64 1.34
CA THR A 115 21.24 2.14 2.49
C THR A 115 22.56 1.49 2.08
N LYS A 116 22.64 0.98 0.84
CA LYS A 116 23.83 0.31 0.32
C LYS A 116 24.90 1.32 -0.07
N GLU A 117 24.50 2.39 -0.74
CA GLU A 117 25.40 3.43 -1.23
C GLU A 117 25.58 4.58 -0.20
N GLU A 118 24.92 4.48 0.97
CA GLU A 118 24.89 5.51 2.03
C GLU A 118 24.58 6.91 1.50
N SER A 119 23.70 6.99 0.49
CA SER A 119 23.35 8.21 -0.23
C SER A 119 21.88 8.57 -0.09
N ALA A 120 21.57 9.82 -0.36
CA ALA A 120 20.20 10.32 -0.43
C ALA A 120 20.01 11.23 -1.64
N SER A 121 18.95 10.98 -2.39
CA SER A 121 18.54 11.81 -3.53
C SER A 121 17.23 12.53 -3.21
N LYS A 122 17.06 13.74 -3.72
CA LYS A 122 15.89 14.58 -3.44
C LYS A 122 15.22 15.05 -4.72
N ILE A 123 13.89 15.16 -4.66
CA ILE A 123 13.07 15.77 -5.71
C ILE A 123 11.94 16.57 -5.08
N CYS A 124 11.55 17.66 -5.75
CA CYS A 124 10.34 18.43 -5.42
C CYS A 124 9.34 18.22 -6.54
N LEU A 125 8.13 17.75 -6.20
CA LEU A 125 7.06 17.50 -7.15
C LEU A 125 5.86 18.42 -6.87
N SER A 126 5.10 18.71 -7.90
CA SER A 126 3.81 19.37 -7.81
C SER A 126 2.74 18.48 -8.42
N LEU A 127 1.78 18.05 -7.60
CA LEU A 127 0.66 17.20 -8.02
C LEU A 127 -0.63 18.02 -8.02
N GLY A 128 -1.41 17.95 -9.09
CA GLY A 128 -2.75 18.53 -9.14
C GLY A 128 -3.74 17.70 -8.35
N LEU A 129 -4.64 18.34 -7.59
CA LEU A 129 -5.67 17.64 -6.82
C LEU A 129 -6.85 17.17 -7.69
N SER A 130 -7.08 17.84 -8.82
CA SER A 130 -8.20 17.58 -9.71
C SER A 130 -7.88 16.66 -10.89
N ASP A 131 -6.60 16.51 -11.24
CA ASP A 131 -6.15 15.78 -12.43
C ASP A 131 -5.74 14.32 -12.18
N GLY A 132 -6.15 13.74 -11.04
CA GLY A 132 -5.83 12.38 -10.67
C GLY A 132 -4.38 12.16 -10.22
N LEU A 133 -3.72 13.20 -9.71
CA LEU A 133 -2.33 13.18 -9.25
C LEU A 133 -1.31 12.75 -10.33
N LEU A 134 -1.69 12.84 -11.60
CA LEU A 134 -0.85 12.38 -12.72
C LEU A 134 0.24 13.39 -13.09
N ALA A 135 0.04 14.67 -12.77
CA ALA A 135 1.08 15.68 -12.89
C ALA A 135 2.30 15.27 -12.04
N GLY A 136 3.49 15.38 -12.60
CA GLY A 136 4.74 14.99 -11.92
C GLY A 136 5.05 13.48 -11.93
N ARG A 137 4.16 12.62 -12.44
CA ARG A 137 4.42 11.17 -12.52
C ARG A 137 5.67 10.85 -13.33
N ASN A 138 5.79 11.42 -14.51
CA ASN A 138 6.94 11.17 -15.37
C ASN A 138 8.22 11.68 -14.72
N GLU A 139 8.18 12.89 -14.15
CA GLU A 139 9.29 13.47 -13.40
C GLU A 139 9.71 12.59 -12.22
N PHE A 140 8.75 12.00 -11.50
CA PHE A 140 9.03 11.05 -10.41
C PHE A 140 9.74 9.79 -10.90
N PHE A 141 9.27 9.18 -12.01
CA PHE A 141 9.92 7.99 -12.56
C PHE A 141 11.28 8.27 -13.18
N ASP A 142 11.42 9.38 -13.90
CA ASP A 142 12.71 9.79 -14.44
C ASP A 142 13.74 10.01 -13.32
N TRP A 143 13.29 10.61 -12.20
CA TRP A 143 14.13 10.74 -11.01
C TRP A 143 14.52 9.37 -10.42
N LEU A 144 13.59 8.41 -10.29
CA LEU A 144 13.89 7.07 -9.79
C LEU A 144 14.93 6.35 -10.67
N GLU A 145 14.85 6.51 -11.99
CA GLU A 145 15.86 5.98 -12.91
C GLU A 145 17.24 6.59 -12.64
N THR A 146 17.33 7.89 -12.37
CA THR A 146 18.60 8.52 -11.95
C THR A 146 19.13 8.00 -10.64
N CYS A 147 18.26 7.49 -9.76
CA CYS A 147 18.62 6.84 -8.50
C CYS A 147 18.98 5.35 -8.67
N GLY A 148 19.08 4.86 -9.90
CA GLY A 148 19.42 3.47 -10.19
C GLY A 148 18.26 2.48 -9.94
N ILE A 149 17.02 2.97 -9.91
CA ILE A 149 15.81 2.16 -9.83
C ILE A 149 15.17 2.13 -11.23
N PRO A 150 15.41 1.08 -12.03
CA PRO A 150 14.90 1.02 -13.38
C PRO A 150 13.37 0.86 -13.36
N PHE A 151 12.72 1.48 -14.31
CA PHE A 151 11.32 1.24 -14.55
C PHE A 151 11.13 -0.15 -15.18
N VAL A 152 10.53 -1.05 -14.40
CA VAL A 152 10.17 -2.39 -14.83
C VAL A 152 8.67 -2.55 -14.68
N GLY A 153 7.94 -2.67 -15.77
CA GLY A 153 6.50 -2.89 -15.70
C GLY A 153 5.72 -2.29 -16.86
N ILE A 154 4.43 -2.08 -16.65
CA ILE A 154 3.49 -1.54 -17.63
C ILE A 154 4.00 -0.19 -18.16
N GLU A 155 3.88 0.03 -19.48
CA GLU A 155 4.24 1.30 -20.11
C GLU A 155 3.71 2.48 -19.28
N LYS A 156 4.51 3.52 -19.12
CA LYS A 156 4.18 4.75 -18.35
C LYS A 156 2.80 5.33 -18.71
N ALA A 157 2.28 5.03 -19.91
CA ALA A 157 0.97 5.46 -20.38
C ALA A 157 -0.22 4.69 -19.80
N LEU A 158 -0.03 3.50 -19.27
CA LEU A 158 -1.10 2.59 -18.83
C LEU A 158 -1.26 2.57 -17.31
N TRP A 159 -1.08 3.69 -16.66
CA TRP A 159 -1.29 3.78 -15.22
C TRP A 159 -2.76 3.58 -14.83
N PRO A 160 -3.08 2.52 -14.05
CA PRO A 160 -4.46 2.23 -13.68
C PRO A 160 -4.97 3.08 -12.50
N GLU A 161 -4.11 3.89 -11.86
CA GLU A 161 -4.49 4.65 -10.68
C GLU A 161 -4.91 6.08 -11.05
N GLN A 162 -6.17 6.42 -10.78
CA GLN A 162 -6.75 7.73 -11.08
C GLN A 162 -7.38 8.37 -9.84
N ILE A 163 -6.74 8.23 -8.68
CA ILE A 163 -7.25 8.86 -7.47
C ILE A 163 -7.11 10.39 -7.56
N SER A 164 -8.20 11.11 -7.29
CA SER A 164 -8.17 12.57 -7.13
C SER A 164 -7.60 12.95 -5.76
N GLY A 165 -7.12 14.18 -5.61
CA GLY A 165 -6.64 14.65 -4.32
C GLY A 165 -7.71 14.63 -3.22
N ARG A 166 -8.99 14.85 -3.57
CA ARG A 166 -10.12 14.73 -2.66
C ARG A 166 -10.36 13.26 -2.28
N GLY A 167 -10.30 12.35 -3.25
CA GLY A 167 -10.39 10.91 -3.00
C GLY A 167 -9.26 10.42 -2.11
N LEU A 168 -8.04 10.91 -2.34
CA LEU A 168 -6.88 10.59 -1.53
C LEU A 168 -7.04 11.06 -0.07
N ALA A 169 -7.56 12.28 0.15
CA ALA A 169 -7.81 12.80 1.48
C ALA A 169 -8.86 11.97 2.24
N PHE A 170 -9.94 11.58 1.57
CA PHE A 170 -10.94 10.70 2.17
C PHE A 170 -10.37 9.31 2.46
N LEU A 171 -9.58 8.75 1.54
CA LEU A 171 -8.90 7.48 1.72
C LEU A 171 -8.01 7.52 2.97
N GLY A 172 -7.21 8.56 3.12
CA GLY A 172 -6.34 8.75 4.28
C GLY A 172 -7.10 8.81 5.61
N ARG A 173 -8.27 9.45 5.63
CA ARG A 173 -9.15 9.46 6.80
C ARG A 173 -9.69 8.06 7.13
N GLY A 174 -10.14 7.32 6.12
CA GLY A 174 -10.58 5.94 6.31
C GLY A 174 -9.46 5.04 6.85
N LEU A 175 -8.26 5.19 6.32
CA LEU A 175 -7.07 4.46 6.79
C LEU A 175 -6.70 4.84 8.22
N GLU A 176 -6.80 6.10 8.60
CA GLU A 176 -6.57 6.54 9.98
C GLU A 176 -7.54 5.84 10.94
N THR A 177 -8.84 5.85 10.62
CA THR A 177 -9.86 5.20 11.44
C THR A 177 -9.62 3.69 11.56
N LEU A 178 -9.39 3.03 10.42
CA LEU A 178 -9.06 1.61 10.35
C LEU A 178 -7.84 1.27 11.22
N TYR A 179 -6.89 2.15 11.24
CA TYR A 179 -5.63 1.97 11.94
C TYR A 179 -5.75 2.22 13.44
N LEU A 180 -6.47 3.26 13.84
CA LEU A 180 -6.75 3.55 15.24
C LEU A 180 -7.53 2.40 15.89
N ASN A 181 -8.54 1.84 15.20
CA ASN A 181 -9.27 0.68 15.69
C ASN A 181 -8.38 -0.55 15.85
N TYR A 182 -7.42 -0.75 14.93
CA TYR A 182 -6.44 -1.84 15.05
C TYR A 182 -5.53 -1.69 16.28
N ILE A 183 -5.10 -0.47 16.60
CA ILE A 183 -4.27 -0.19 17.78
C ILE A 183 -5.09 -0.39 19.04
N GLN A 184 -6.29 0.20 19.12
CA GLN A 184 -7.19 0.10 20.27
C GLN A 184 -7.57 -1.37 20.56
N GLY A 185 -7.92 -2.14 19.53
CA GLY A 185 -8.22 -3.57 19.67
C GLY A 185 -7.02 -4.41 20.14
N ARG A 186 -5.78 -3.92 19.97
CA ARG A 186 -4.57 -4.56 20.52
C ARG A 186 -4.35 -4.26 22.00
N ASP A 187 -4.55 -3.00 22.38
CA ASP A 187 -4.34 -2.53 23.74
C ASP A 187 -5.44 -3.11 24.69
N ASN A 188 -6.63 -3.37 24.13
CA ASN A 188 -7.79 -3.90 24.85
C ASN A 188 -7.93 -5.43 24.79
N LYS A 189 -6.86 -6.18 24.61
CA LYS A 189 -6.92 -7.66 24.53
C LYS A 189 -7.53 -8.37 25.75
N GLU A 190 -7.74 -7.67 26.84
CA GLU A 190 -8.39 -8.18 28.06
C GLU A 190 -9.90 -7.89 28.12
N THR A 191 -10.43 -7.06 27.26
CA THR A 191 -11.87 -6.72 27.25
C THR A 191 -12.49 -7.01 25.89
N SER A 192 -13.05 -8.18 25.79
CA SER A 192 -14.16 -8.66 24.94
C SER A 192 -14.68 -7.84 23.75
N ALA A 193 -14.83 -8.55 22.65
CA ALA A 193 -16.02 -8.69 21.78
C ALA A 193 -16.63 -7.46 21.05
N ASP A 194 -16.43 -6.23 21.44
CA ASP A 194 -16.85 -5.04 20.68
C ASP A 194 -15.61 -4.38 20.03
N THR A 195 -15.09 -5.00 18.98
CA THR A 195 -14.27 -4.26 18.03
C THR A 195 -15.21 -3.30 17.32
N ASP A 196 -15.14 -2.02 17.67
CA ASP A 196 -15.90 -0.97 16.98
C ASP A 196 -15.78 -1.16 15.48
N LEU A 197 -16.91 -1.21 14.80
CA LEU A 197 -16.97 -1.33 13.35
C LEU A 197 -16.23 -0.15 12.73
N ILE A 198 -15.47 -0.44 11.67
CA ILE A 198 -14.78 0.59 10.93
C ILE A 198 -15.80 1.49 10.24
N ASP A 199 -15.67 2.79 10.38
CA ASP A 199 -16.47 3.75 9.64
C ASP A 199 -16.10 3.70 8.15
N LEU A 200 -16.94 3.05 7.36
CA LEU A 200 -16.74 2.87 5.92
C LEU A 200 -17.07 4.13 5.11
N SER A 201 -17.71 5.13 5.71
CA SER A 201 -18.16 6.34 5.00
C SER A 201 -17.03 7.09 4.30
N TRP A 202 -15.83 7.06 4.87
CA TRP A 202 -14.65 7.68 4.27
C TRP A 202 -14.16 6.94 3.03
N PHE A 203 -14.20 5.60 3.04
CA PHE A 203 -13.87 4.79 1.87
C PHE A 203 -14.90 4.94 0.78
N ASP A 204 -16.19 4.99 1.10
CA ASP A 204 -17.27 5.25 0.14
C ASP A 204 -17.09 6.61 -0.53
N ARG A 205 -16.84 7.66 0.24
CA ARG A 205 -16.54 9.00 -0.29
C ARG A 205 -15.28 9.02 -1.17
N SER A 206 -14.28 8.23 -0.84
CA SER A 206 -13.08 8.12 -1.67
C SER A 206 -13.39 7.50 -3.03
N VAL A 207 -14.19 6.43 -3.06
CA VAL A 207 -14.67 5.80 -4.29
C VAL A 207 -15.55 6.73 -5.10
N GLU A 208 -16.49 7.44 -4.46
CA GLU A 208 -17.35 8.43 -5.12
C GLU A 208 -16.56 9.57 -5.78
N ALA A 209 -15.50 10.04 -5.10
CA ALA A 209 -14.62 11.08 -5.61
C ALA A 209 -13.63 10.59 -6.67
N SER A 210 -13.45 9.28 -6.82
CA SER A 210 -12.41 8.67 -7.65
C SER A 210 -12.85 7.28 -8.13
N THR A 211 -13.89 7.21 -8.95
CA THR A 211 -14.51 5.94 -9.41
C THR A 211 -13.55 5.02 -10.17
N ALA A 212 -12.56 5.57 -10.85
CA ALA A 212 -11.53 4.84 -11.58
C ALA A 212 -10.23 4.64 -10.79
N SER A 213 -10.30 4.70 -9.45
CA SER A 213 -9.16 4.45 -8.58
C SER A 213 -9.14 3.00 -8.11
N TYR A 214 -8.11 2.27 -8.53
CA TYR A 214 -7.81 0.94 -7.99
C TYR A 214 -7.64 0.99 -6.47
N LEU A 215 -6.84 1.96 -5.99
CA LEU A 215 -6.48 2.07 -4.57
C LEU A 215 -7.72 2.33 -3.69
N ALA A 216 -8.65 3.20 -4.14
CA ALA A 216 -9.88 3.46 -3.41
C ALA A 216 -10.75 2.21 -3.29
N GLN A 217 -10.91 1.46 -4.38
CA GLN A 217 -11.68 0.20 -4.40
C GLN A 217 -11.02 -0.88 -3.55
N ASP A 218 -9.70 -1.05 -3.67
CA ASP A 218 -8.95 -2.05 -2.90
C ASP A 218 -9.07 -1.80 -1.38
N LEU A 219 -8.82 -0.58 -0.94
CA LEU A 219 -8.85 -0.25 0.49
C LEU A 219 -10.27 -0.22 1.06
N ARG A 220 -11.28 0.15 0.26
CA ARG A 220 -12.69 -0.06 0.61
C ARG A 220 -12.98 -1.55 0.83
N GLY A 221 -12.50 -2.41 -0.05
CA GLY A 221 -12.61 -3.86 0.10
C GLY A 221 -12.01 -4.37 1.42
N TRP A 222 -10.86 -3.85 1.80
CA TRP A 222 -10.24 -4.20 3.09
C TRP A 222 -11.02 -3.70 4.30
N GLY A 223 -11.60 -2.49 4.23
CA GLY A 223 -12.49 -1.99 5.28
C GLY A 223 -13.71 -2.88 5.47
N LEU A 224 -14.41 -3.21 4.38
CA LEU A 224 -15.56 -4.12 4.37
C LEU A 224 -15.20 -5.51 4.91
N TYR A 225 -14.06 -6.07 4.47
CA TYR A 225 -13.59 -7.37 4.95
C TYR A 225 -13.35 -7.37 6.47
N LYS A 226 -12.79 -6.30 7.00
CA LYS A 226 -12.54 -6.15 8.44
C LYS A 226 -13.83 -6.04 9.26
N ASN A 227 -14.87 -5.44 8.69
CA ASN A 227 -16.21 -5.38 9.28
C ASN A 227 -17.00 -6.70 9.13
N GLY A 228 -16.41 -7.74 8.54
CA GLY A 228 -17.08 -9.02 8.31
C GLY A 228 -18.01 -9.04 7.08
N GLU A 229 -18.08 -7.95 6.32
CA GLU A 229 -18.92 -7.80 5.14
C GLU A 229 -18.30 -8.46 3.90
N THR A 230 -17.98 -9.76 4.01
CA THR A 230 -17.19 -10.51 3.02
C THR A 230 -17.77 -10.43 1.60
N VAL A 231 -19.09 -10.45 1.44
CA VAL A 231 -19.74 -10.38 0.11
C VAL A 231 -19.51 -9.02 -0.56
N LEU A 232 -19.63 -7.93 0.21
CA LEU A 232 -19.38 -6.57 -0.29
C LEU A 232 -17.89 -6.35 -0.51
N ALA A 233 -17.05 -6.85 0.36
CA ALA A 233 -15.59 -6.83 0.19
C ALA A 233 -15.16 -7.50 -1.13
N LYS A 234 -15.71 -8.69 -1.41
CA LYS A 234 -15.44 -9.41 -2.68
C LYS A 234 -15.83 -8.57 -3.91
N LYS A 235 -16.96 -7.86 -3.86
CA LYS A 235 -17.37 -6.95 -4.94
C LYS A 235 -16.38 -5.79 -5.12
N ALA A 236 -15.97 -5.15 -4.02
CA ALA A 236 -15.02 -4.05 -4.08
C ALA A 236 -13.64 -4.50 -4.63
N PHE A 237 -13.14 -5.66 -4.19
CA PHE A 237 -11.90 -6.22 -4.74
C PHE A 237 -12.05 -6.62 -6.22
N ALA A 238 -13.21 -7.12 -6.64
CA ALA A 238 -13.46 -7.40 -8.05
C ALA A 238 -13.42 -6.12 -8.89
N SER A 239 -14.07 -5.03 -8.44
CA SER A 239 -13.99 -3.72 -9.10
C SER A 239 -12.55 -3.17 -9.14
N ALA A 240 -11.75 -3.40 -8.08
CA ALA A 240 -10.34 -3.04 -8.10
C ALA A 240 -9.56 -3.85 -9.16
N LEU A 241 -9.83 -5.16 -9.29
CA LEU A 241 -9.17 -6.02 -10.28
C LEU A 241 -9.60 -5.73 -11.73
N GLU A 242 -10.80 -5.20 -11.95
CA GLU A 242 -11.21 -4.67 -13.27
C GLU A 242 -10.34 -3.49 -13.69
N LEU A 243 -9.94 -2.64 -12.74
CA LEU A 243 -9.06 -1.49 -12.97
C LEU A 243 -7.59 -1.90 -13.08
N ASN A 244 -7.15 -2.83 -12.24
CA ASN A 244 -5.79 -3.37 -12.22
C ASN A 244 -5.79 -4.88 -11.94
N PRO A 245 -5.77 -5.73 -12.99
CA PRO A 245 -5.79 -7.19 -12.84
C PRO A 245 -4.59 -7.77 -12.07
N GLU A 246 -3.48 -7.05 -12.00
CA GLU A 246 -2.26 -7.43 -11.27
C GLU A 246 -2.20 -6.81 -9.86
N GLY A 247 -3.27 -6.17 -9.40
CA GLY A 247 -3.35 -5.49 -8.11
C GLY A 247 -3.18 -6.41 -6.91
N ILE A 248 -2.00 -6.41 -6.31
CA ILE A 248 -1.60 -7.33 -5.22
C ILE A 248 -2.51 -7.24 -4.01
N GLY A 249 -2.97 -6.04 -3.65
CA GLY A 249 -3.90 -5.81 -2.55
C GLY A 249 -5.20 -6.55 -2.77
N ALA A 250 -5.85 -6.30 -3.91
CA ALA A 250 -7.13 -6.89 -4.28
C ALA A 250 -7.04 -8.41 -4.51
N LEU A 251 -5.97 -8.91 -5.16
CA LEU A 251 -5.73 -10.36 -5.26
C LEU A 251 -5.60 -11.00 -3.87
N SER A 252 -4.91 -10.34 -2.94
CA SER A 252 -4.81 -10.80 -1.55
C SER A 252 -6.17 -10.77 -0.86
N GLY A 253 -6.97 -9.71 -1.06
CA GLY A 253 -8.31 -9.58 -0.52
C GLY A 253 -9.26 -10.68 -1.02
N MET A 254 -9.26 -10.96 -2.32
CA MET A 254 -10.04 -12.05 -2.91
C MET A 254 -9.64 -13.41 -2.33
N MET A 255 -8.33 -13.67 -2.16
CA MET A 255 -7.84 -14.88 -1.50
C MET A 255 -8.39 -15.01 -0.07
N TRP A 256 -8.35 -13.93 0.71
CA TRP A 256 -8.85 -13.96 2.08
C TRP A 256 -10.38 -14.10 2.14
N CYS A 257 -11.12 -13.49 1.21
CA CYS A 257 -12.57 -13.72 1.10
C CYS A 257 -12.90 -15.18 0.79
N ALA A 258 -12.13 -15.81 -0.10
CA ALA A 258 -12.31 -17.24 -0.42
C ALA A 258 -11.98 -18.14 0.76
N LEU A 259 -10.91 -17.85 1.51
CA LEU A 259 -10.56 -18.56 2.75
C LEU A 259 -11.68 -18.46 3.79
N GLY A 260 -12.26 -17.26 3.96
CA GLY A 260 -13.33 -17.02 4.93
C GLY A 260 -14.64 -17.78 4.65
N VAL A 261 -14.88 -18.16 3.39
CA VAL A 261 -16.05 -18.96 2.99
C VAL A 261 -15.69 -20.42 2.65
N HIS A 262 -14.52 -20.87 3.08
CA HIS A 262 -14.01 -22.23 2.83
C HIS A 262 -13.94 -22.64 1.34
N ASP A 263 -13.77 -21.68 0.43
CA ASP A 263 -13.53 -21.92 -0.99
C ASP A 263 -12.01 -22.12 -1.25
N ARG A 264 -11.55 -23.38 -1.12
CA ARG A 264 -10.13 -23.72 -1.33
C ARG A 264 -9.69 -23.46 -2.76
N ALA A 265 -10.53 -23.73 -3.76
CA ALA A 265 -10.17 -23.55 -5.17
C ALA A 265 -9.99 -22.06 -5.49
N GLY A 266 -10.92 -21.19 -5.05
CA GLY A 266 -10.80 -19.74 -5.18
C GLY A 266 -9.61 -19.18 -4.43
N ALA A 267 -9.37 -19.62 -3.19
CA ALA A 267 -8.22 -19.18 -2.41
C ALA A 267 -6.89 -19.50 -3.10
N LEU A 268 -6.76 -20.72 -3.64
CA LEU A 268 -5.57 -21.16 -4.37
C LEU A 268 -5.38 -20.37 -5.66
N HIS A 269 -6.45 -20.16 -6.43
CA HIS A 269 -6.43 -19.37 -7.66
C HIS A 269 -5.84 -17.96 -7.41
N TYR A 270 -6.40 -17.21 -6.46
CA TYR A 270 -5.92 -15.85 -6.18
C TYR A 270 -4.53 -15.82 -5.53
N ALA A 271 -4.19 -16.82 -4.71
CA ALA A 271 -2.84 -16.95 -4.16
C ALA A 271 -1.78 -17.15 -5.27
N GLN A 272 -2.08 -17.98 -6.27
CA GLN A 272 -1.20 -18.22 -7.41
C GLN A 272 -1.08 -17.00 -8.33
N LEU A 273 -2.19 -16.31 -8.64
CA LEU A 273 -2.16 -15.07 -9.41
C LEU A 273 -1.26 -14.03 -8.72
N LYS A 274 -1.47 -13.81 -7.42
CA LYS A 274 -0.64 -12.90 -6.62
C LYS A 274 0.83 -13.29 -6.64
N ALA A 275 1.15 -14.57 -6.45
CA ALA A 275 2.53 -15.05 -6.46
C ALA A 275 3.16 -14.85 -7.85
N GLY A 276 2.40 -15.10 -8.93
CA GLY A 276 2.84 -14.83 -10.30
C GLY A 276 3.18 -13.37 -10.55
N CYS A 277 2.32 -12.43 -10.10
CA CYS A 277 2.58 -10.99 -10.22
C CYS A 277 3.85 -10.55 -9.45
N ARG A 278 4.16 -11.21 -8.34
CA ARG A 278 5.32 -10.90 -7.51
C ARG A 278 6.59 -11.68 -7.89
N GLY A 279 6.51 -12.61 -8.83
CA GLY A 279 7.60 -13.54 -9.12
C GLY A 279 7.93 -14.45 -7.94
N GLU A 280 6.95 -14.73 -7.06
CA GLU A 280 7.09 -15.62 -5.91
C GLU A 280 6.84 -17.08 -6.32
N ASP A 281 7.35 -18.02 -5.54
CA ASP A 281 7.18 -19.44 -5.74
C ASP A 281 5.71 -19.88 -5.58
N LEU A 282 5.14 -20.46 -6.64
CA LEU A 282 3.75 -20.92 -6.66
C LEU A 282 3.47 -22.04 -5.67
N GLU A 283 4.45 -22.91 -5.39
CA GLU A 283 4.30 -24.01 -4.42
C GLU A 283 4.25 -23.47 -2.99
N LYS A 284 4.95 -22.37 -2.69
CA LYS A 284 4.81 -21.67 -1.40
C LYS A 284 3.41 -21.08 -1.25
N ALA A 285 2.86 -20.50 -2.31
CA ALA A 285 1.50 -19.98 -2.30
C ALA A 285 0.47 -21.10 -2.04
N ARG A 286 0.63 -22.25 -2.69
CA ARG A 286 -0.18 -23.44 -2.47
C ARG A 286 -0.09 -23.95 -1.03
N THR A 287 1.13 -24.16 -0.55
CA THR A 287 1.39 -24.62 0.83
C THR A 287 0.77 -23.68 1.86
N PHE A 288 0.80 -22.36 1.61
CA PHE A 288 0.14 -21.39 2.48
C PHE A 288 -1.37 -21.61 2.55
N VAL A 289 -2.03 -21.79 1.41
CA VAL A 289 -3.48 -22.04 1.36
C VAL A 289 -3.82 -23.36 2.05
N ASP A 290 -3.10 -24.45 1.72
CA ASP A 290 -3.36 -25.77 2.29
C ASP A 290 -3.26 -25.76 3.82
N LYS A 291 -2.23 -25.14 4.39
CA LYS A 291 -2.10 -24.97 5.84
C LYS A 291 -3.27 -24.20 6.51
N LYS A 292 -3.97 -23.33 5.76
CA LYS A 292 -5.12 -22.61 6.27
C LYS A 292 -6.37 -23.50 6.34
N PHE A 293 -6.47 -24.48 5.46
CA PHE A 293 -7.57 -25.46 5.45
C PHE A 293 -7.33 -26.65 6.40
N GLU A 294 -6.06 -26.96 6.70
CA GLU A 294 -5.68 -28.02 7.65
C GLU A 294 -5.74 -27.56 9.11
N ALA A 295 -5.68 -26.25 9.37
CA ALA A 295 -5.76 -25.72 10.73
C ALA A 295 -7.19 -25.91 11.27
N PRO A 296 -7.39 -26.56 12.43
CA PRO A 296 -8.71 -26.64 13.05
C PRO A 296 -9.24 -25.22 13.31
N SER A 297 -10.49 -25.01 12.92
CA SER A 297 -11.26 -23.76 13.08
C SER A 297 -11.50 -23.41 14.55
#